data_09c8115211ae9dbd00e783f490de7f82
#
_entry.id   09c8115211ae9dbd00e783f490de7f82
#
_cell.length_a   1.000
_cell.length_b   1.000
_cell.length_c   1.000
_cell.angle_alpha   90.00
_cell.angle_beta   90.00
_cell.angle_gamma   90.00
#
_symmetry.space_group_name_H-M   'P 1'
#
loop_
_entity.id
_entity.type
_entity.pdbx_description
1 polymer ?
#
loop_
_entity_poly.entity_id
_entity_poly.type
_entity_poly.pdbx_seq_one_letter_code
_entity_poly.pdbx_strand_id
1 'polypeptide(L)'
;GNPGKEFANNRHNLGFICLNRWALDRERNFIEGDVFDYLVLPRAVLIKPKTYMNRSGEAVKQSLKLWKISEYLVIYDDIELPLATIRIRQGGGDGGHNGIKSLLNVLAPEDLKRIRIGIGRDKELAPRDYVLGDILPSEWELLNPVIDLTGKFVDLYIKYDFNAVLNEYSIWKKSCSGTESSGNISPKEENSDKGL
;
A
#
# COMPACT_ATOMS: atom_id res chain seq x y z
N GLY A 1 -1.06 0.66 10.35
CA GLY A 1 -2.36 0.11 10.81
C GLY A 1 -2.60 0.35 12.28
N ASN A 2 -3.82 0.11 12.70
CA ASN A 2 -4.26 0.16 14.09
C ASN A 2 -4.43 -1.26 14.63
N PRO A 3 -4.07 -1.53 15.89
CA PRO A 3 -4.29 -2.83 16.52
C PRO A 3 -5.77 -3.01 16.90
N GLY A 4 -6.23 -4.26 16.92
CA GLY A 4 -7.60 -4.62 17.29
C GLY A 4 -8.37 -5.25 16.13
N LYS A 5 -9.29 -6.17 16.47
CA LYS A 5 -10.13 -6.87 15.49
C LYS A 5 -11.11 -5.92 14.80
N GLU A 6 -11.53 -4.88 15.48
CA GLU A 6 -12.42 -3.82 15.01
C GLU A 6 -11.82 -3.00 13.86
N PHE A 7 -10.48 -2.98 13.74
CA PHE A 7 -9.77 -2.28 12.66
C PHE A 7 -9.31 -3.20 11.53
N ALA A 8 -9.57 -4.51 11.63
CA ALA A 8 -8.98 -5.49 10.72
C ALA A 8 -9.29 -5.23 9.24
N ASN A 9 -10.48 -4.69 8.95
CA ASN A 9 -10.94 -4.39 7.59
C ASN A 9 -10.95 -2.90 7.25
N ASN A 10 -10.44 -2.03 8.13
CA ASN A 10 -10.41 -0.60 7.87
C ASN A 10 -9.45 -0.25 6.75
N ARG A 11 -9.77 0.80 5.97
CA ARG A 11 -8.89 1.33 4.91
C ARG A 11 -7.50 1.68 5.46
N HIS A 12 -7.43 2.24 6.66
CA HIS A 12 -6.16 2.60 7.32
C HIS A 12 -5.28 1.38 7.72
N ASN A 13 -5.84 0.17 7.68
CA ASN A 13 -5.11 -1.07 7.92
C ASN A 13 -4.64 -1.76 6.62
N LEU A 14 -4.75 -1.11 5.46
CA LEU A 14 -4.42 -1.71 4.17
C LEU A 14 -2.96 -2.23 4.13
N GLY A 15 -2.02 -1.53 4.77
CA GLY A 15 -0.65 -2.02 4.92
C GLY A 15 -0.55 -3.33 5.71
N PHE A 16 -1.34 -3.49 6.78
CA PHE A 16 -1.42 -4.76 7.54
C PHE A 16 -2.07 -5.86 6.71
N ILE A 17 -3.12 -5.54 5.98
CA ILE A 17 -3.82 -6.45 5.08
C ILE A 17 -2.86 -7.01 4.03
N CYS A 18 -2.04 -6.15 3.40
CA CYS A 18 -1.01 -6.58 2.45
C CYS A 18 0.00 -7.55 3.08
N LEU A 19 0.52 -7.24 4.28
CA LEU A 19 1.48 -8.09 4.95
C LEU A 19 0.86 -9.40 5.45
N ASN A 20 -0.38 -9.39 5.89
CA ASN A 20 -1.11 -10.60 6.29
C ASN A 20 -1.33 -11.53 5.09
N ARG A 21 -1.78 -10.99 3.93
CA ARG A 21 -1.93 -11.75 2.68
C ARG A 21 -0.58 -12.32 2.23
N TRP A 22 0.47 -11.49 2.22
CA TRP A 22 1.82 -11.92 1.85
C TRP A 22 2.31 -13.08 2.73
N ALA A 23 2.07 -13.02 4.04
CA ALA A 23 2.48 -14.06 4.99
C ALA A 23 1.66 -15.35 4.79
N LEU A 24 0.33 -15.23 4.62
CA LEU A 24 -0.58 -16.35 4.38
C LEU A 24 -0.20 -17.14 3.12
N ASP A 25 0.04 -16.45 2.00
CA ASP A 25 0.43 -17.07 0.72
C ASP A 25 1.77 -17.82 0.79
N ARG A 26 2.56 -17.59 1.84
CA ARG A 26 3.89 -18.22 2.07
C ARG A 26 3.90 -19.13 3.29
N GLU A 27 2.73 -19.45 3.83
CA GLU A 27 2.57 -20.28 5.03
C GLU A 27 3.43 -19.78 6.21
N ARG A 28 3.48 -18.43 6.37
CA ARG A 28 4.22 -17.76 7.43
C ARG A 28 3.27 -17.13 8.43
N ASN A 29 3.69 -17.08 9.70
CA ASN A 29 2.93 -16.45 10.75
C ASN A 29 3.76 -15.35 11.41
N PHE A 30 3.08 -14.24 11.73
CA PHE A 30 3.66 -13.21 12.57
C PHE A 30 3.76 -13.70 14.00
N ILE A 31 4.86 -13.38 14.65
CA ILE A 31 5.06 -13.57 16.10
C ILE A 31 4.46 -12.35 16.79
N GLU A 32 3.62 -12.59 17.80
CA GLU A 32 3.04 -11.51 18.58
C GLU A 32 4.12 -10.90 19.50
N GLY A 33 4.14 -9.57 19.51
CA GLY A 33 4.97 -8.77 20.41
C GLY A 33 4.16 -7.68 21.08
N ASP A 34 4.74 -7.01 22.07
CA ASP A 34 4.05 -5.97 22.84
C ASP A 34 3.82 -4.69 22.03
N VAL A 35 4.83 -4.26 21.26
CA VAL A 35 4.84 -2.99 20.53
C VAL A 35 4.51 -3.18 19.05
N PHE A 36 4.81 -4.34 18.50
CA PHE A 36 4.50 -4.73 17.12
C PHE A 36 4.49 -6.25 16.98
N ASP A 37 3.68 -6.77 16.07
CA ASP A 37 3.82 -8.13 15.57
C ASP A 37 4.92 -8.15 14.51
N TYR A 38 5.71 -9.22 14.45
CA TYR A 38 6.87 -9.29 13.58
C TYR A 38 7.08 -10.67 12.95
N LEU A 39 7.74 -10.68 11.80
CA LEU A 39 8.18 -11.88 11.11
C LEU A 39 9.61 -11.68 10.64
N VAL A 40 10.52 -12.51 11.16
CA VAL A 40 11.95 -12.42 10.85
C VAL A 40 12.28 -13.30 9.65
N LEU A 41 12.96 -12.73 8.69
CA LEU A 41 13.46 -13.38 7.48
C LEU A 41 14.98 -13.20 7.42
N PRO A 42 15.71 -14.01 6.62
CA PRO A 42 17.18 -13.91 6.53
C PRO A 42 17.70 -12.51 6.16
N ARG A 43 16.92 -11.72 5.41
CA ARG A 43 17.31 -10.40 4.88
C ARG A 43 16.36 -9.27 5.25
N ALA A 44 15.30 -9.52 5.99
CA ALA A 44 14.31 -8.51 6.34
C ALA A 44 13.58 -8.88 7.63
N VAL A 45 13.00 -7.86 8.26
CA VAL A 45 12.00 -8.04 9.30
C VAL A 45 10.74 -7.31 8.86
N LEU A 46 9.62 -8.03 8.80
CA LEU A 46 8.31 -7.43 8.57
C LEU A 46 7.70 -7.09 9.92
N ILE A 47 7.18 -5.88 10.09
CA ILE A 47 6.56 -5.45 11.34
C ILE A 47 5.17 -4.85 11.08
N LYS A 48 4.24 -5.14 11.99
CA LYS A 48 2.92 -4.52 12.09
C LYS A 48 2.83 -3.78 13.43
N PRO A 49 2.98 -2.44 13.47
CA PRO A 49 2.95 -1.68 14.71
C PRO A 49 1.65 -1.87 15.50
N LYS A 50 1.75 -2.03 16.82
CA LYS A 50 0.60 -2.09 17.76
C LYS A 50 0.43 -0.78 18.55
N THR A 51 1.09 0.29 18.11
CA THR A 51 1.16 1.60 18.78
C THR A 51 0.12 2.59 18.30
N TYR A 52 -0.89 2.16 17.55
CA TYR A 52 -1.79 2.97 16.74
C TYR A 52 -1.06 3.78 15.65
N MET A 53 -1.82 4.19 14.61
CA MET A 53 -1.28 4.81 13.40
C MET A 53 -0.43 6.05 13.71
N ASN A 54 -0.92 6.97 14.51
CA ASN A 54 -0.24 8.23 14.85
C ASN A 54 1.01 8.07 15.72
N ARG A 55 1.32 6.84 16.18
CA ARG A 55 2.49 6.49 16.99
C ARG A 55 3.37 5.43 16.34
N SER A 56 3.22 5.18 15.03
CA SER A 56 3.98 4.15 14.30
C SER A 56 5.51 4.31 14.42
N GLY A 57 6.00 5.54 14.58
CA GLY A 57 7.42 5.81 14.81
C GLY A 57 7.97 5.20 16.10
N GLU A 58 7.14 4.97 17.12
CA GLU A 58 7.57 4.29 18.37
C GLU A 58 7.93 2.83 18.11
N ALA A 59 7.14 2.15 17.26
CA ALA A 59 7.44 0.79 16.83
C ALA A 59 8.77 0.72 16.06
N VAL A 60 9.05 1.70 15.20
CA VAL A 60 10.32 1.81 14.49
C VAL A 60 11.48 2.04 15.47
N LYS A 61 11.35 2.97 16.43
CA LYS A 61 12.36 3.16 17.48
C LYS A 61 12.67 1.88 18.26
N GLN A 62 11.64 1.09 18.56
CA GLN A 62 11.82 -0.18 19.24
C GLN A 62 12.49 -1.23 18.35
N SER A 63 12.12 -1.31 17.07
CA SER A 63 12.75 -2.26 16.14
C SER A 63 14.24 -1.99 15.93
N LEU A 64 14.66 -0.73 15.95
CA LEU A 64 16.07 -0.32 15.87
C LEU A 64 16.92 -0.79 17.07
N LYS A 65 16.29 -1.05 18.22
CA LYS A 65 17.00 -1.62 19.39
C LYS A 65 17.20 -3.12 19.27
N LEU A 66 16.36 -3.79 18.48
CA LEU A 66 16.36 -5.26 18.34
C LEU A 66 17.16 -5.73 17.13
N TRP A 67 17.16 -4.93 16.03
CA TRP A 67 17.81 -5.30 14.78
C TRP A 67 18.61 -4.14 14.20
N LYS A 68 19.72 -4.49 13.54
CA LYS A 68 20.49 -3.55 12.74
C LYS A 68 19.78 -3.36 11.40
N ILE A 69 18.98 -2.30 11.27
CA ILE A 69 18.19 -2.00 10.08
C ILE A 69 18.86 -0.85 9.34
N SER A 70 19.07 -1.01 8.04
CA SER A 70 19.68 0.00 7.16
C SER A 70 18.66 0.69 6.25
N GLU A 71 17.53 0.06 5.97
CA GLU A 71 16.54 0.53 5.01
C GLU A 71 15.13 0.22 5.47
N TYR A 72 14.18 1.06 5.02
CA TYR A 72 12.76 0.92 5.37
C TYR A 72 11.89 0.96 4.13
N LEU A 73 10.99 -0.03 3.99
CA LEU A 73 9.90 0.00 3.04
C LEU A 73 8.58 0.07 3.79
N VAL A 74 7.80 1.11 3.56
CA VAL A 74 6.50 1.31 4.20
C VAL A 74 5.38 1.12 3.20
N ILE A 75 4.40 0.29 3.56
CA ILE A 75 3.18 0.03 2.79
C ILE A 75 2.04 0.68 3.56
N TYR A 76 1.27 1.56 2.89
CA TYR A 76 0.19 2.28 3.54
C TYR A 76 -0.88 2.74 2.56
N ASP A 77 -2.05 3.07 3.10
CA ASP A 77 -3.18 3.65 2.41
C ASP A 77 -2.96 5.12 2.05
N ASP A 78 -3.53 5.56 0.95
CA ASP A 78 -3.43 6.93 0.51
C ASP A 78 -4.79 7.45 0.01
N ILE A 79 -5.35 8.40 0.74
CA ILE A 79 -6.66 9.01 0.45
C ILE A 79 -6.63 9.94 -0.77
N GLU A 80 -5.46 10.43 -1.16
CA GLU A 80 -5.29 11.32 -2.29
C GLU A 80 -5.08 10.58 -3.63
N LEU A 81 -4.99 9.25 -3.58
CA LEU A 81 -4.89 8.41 -4.77
C LEU A 81 -6.24 7.76 -5.09
N PRO A 82 -6.61 7.64 -6.38
CA PRO A 82 -7.77 6.86 -6.78
C PRO A 82 -7.72 5.44 -6.20
N LEU A 83 -8.89 4.87 -5.89
CA LEU A 83 -9.02 3.52 -5.38
C LEU A 83 -8.23 2.52 -6.24
N ALA A 84 -7.56 1.57 -5.59
CA ALA A 84 -6.79 0.51 -6.23
C ALA A 84 -5.63 0.97 -7.14
N THR A 85 -5.19 2.22 -7.03
CA THR A 85 -3.96 2.67 -7.67
C THR A 85 -2.75 2.48 -6.77
N ILE A 86 -1.57 2.29 -7.36
CA ILE A 86 -0.30 2.21 -6.63
C ILE A 86 0.59 3.38 -7.03
N ARG A 87 1.27 3.96 -6.04
CA ARG A 87 2.37 4.89 -6.25
C ARG A 87 3.57 4.49 -5.41
N ILE A 88 4.71 4.25 -6.04
CA ILE A 88 5.96 3.87 -5.39
C ILE A 88 6.95 5.01 -5.53
N ARG A 89 7.58 5.40 -4.42
CA ARG A 89 8.64 6.41 -4.42
C ARG A 89 9.50 6.33 -3.15
N GLN A 90 10.63 7.00 -3.16
CA GLN A 90 11.47 7.28 -2.00
C GLN A 90 11.30 8.73 -1.58
N GLY A 91 11.34 8.98 -0.28
CA GLY A 91 11.30 10.35 0.27
C GLY A 91 9.92 11.00 0.28
N GLY A 92 9.92 12.33 0.51
CA GLY A 92 8.74 13.18 0.52
C GLY A 92 8.09 13.39 1.89
N GLY A 93 7.15 14.34 1.99
CA GLY A 93 6.40 14.68 3.20
C GLY A 93 5.37 13.63 3.61
N ASP A 94 4.60 13.93 4.68
CA ASP A 94 3.60 13.02 5.23
C ASP A 94 2.28 12.98 4.44
N GLY A 95 1.97 14.01 3.64
CA GLY A 95 0.73 14.10 2.88
C GLY A 95 -0.54 14.06 3.75
N GLY A 96 -0.44 14.50 5.00
CA GLY A 96 -1.53 14.44 5.98
C GLY A 96 -1.73 13.07 6.63
N HIS A 97 -0.94 12.04 6.26
CA HIS A 97 -1.05 10.70 6.82
C HIS A 97 -0.34 10.61 8.17
N ASN A 98 -1.10 10.42 9.26
CA ASN A 98 -0.58 10.45 10.63
C ASN A 98 0.52 9.41 10.90
N GLY A 99 0.45 8.22 10.30
CA GLY A 99 1.48 7.20 10.42
C GLY A 99 2.79 7.64 9.79
N ILE A 100 2.74 8.23 8.60
CA ILE A 100 3.94 8.75 7.91
C ILE A 100 4.52 9.94 8.69
N LYS A 101 3.68 10.86 9.18
CA LYS A 101 4.12 11.94 10.06
C LYS A 101 4.88 11.40 11.28
N SER A 102 4.35 10.34 11.91
CA SER A 102 5.01 9.69 13.05
C SER A 102 6.35 9.05 12.67
N LEU A 103 6.45 8.43 11.49
CA LEU A 103 7.70 7.85 10.98
C LEU A 103 8.75 8.91 10.70
N LEU A 104 8.38 10.04 10.10
CA LEU A 104 9.28 11.15 9.78
C LEU A 104 9.85 11.87 11.01
N ASN A 105 9.29 11.63 12.22
CA ASN A 105 9.90 12.07 13.48
C ASN A 105 11.08 11.17 13.93
N VAL A 106 11.31 10.05 13.23
CA VAL A 106 12.31 9.03 13.60
C VAL A 106 13.29 8.73 12.47
N LEU A 107 12.81 8.77 11.23
CA LEU A 107 13.54 8.45 10.02
C LEU A 107 13.70 9.70 9.17
N ALA A 108 14.85 9.82 8.52
CA ALA A 108 15.03 10.84 7.49
C ALA A 108 14.11 10.55 6.30
N PRO A 109 13.53 11.58 5.66
CA PRO A 109 12.63 11.36 4.52
C PRO A 109 13.24 10.53 3.40
N GLU A 110 14.52 10.74 3.11
CA GLU A 110 15.30 10.04 2.08
C GLU A 110 15.48 8.54 2.33
N ASP A 111 15.42 8.11 3.60
CA ASP A 111 15.53 6.70 3.97
C ASP A 111 14.21 5.95 3.81
N LEU A 112 13.10 6.68 3.63
CA LEU A 112 11.77 6.12 3.62
C LEU A 112 11.33 5.75 2.20
N LYS A 113 11.43 4.47 1.85
CA LYS A 113 10.86 3.89 0.64
C LYS A 113 9.39 3.57 0.89
N ARG A 114 8.52 3.85 -0.09
CA ARG A 114 7.06 3.85 0.12
C ARG A 114 6.32 3.15 -1.00
N ILE A 115 5.41 2.27 -0.63
CA ILE A 115 4.34 1.77 -1.49
C ILE A 115 3.04 2.38 -0.96
N ARG A 116 2.46 3.28 -1.75
CA ARG A 116 1.21 3.98 -1.45
C ARG A 116 0.10 3.31 -2.24
N ILE A 117 -0.95 2.89 -1.56
CA ILE A 117 -2.10 2.23 -2.18
C ILE A 117 -3.29 3.16 -2.04
N GLY A 118 -3.85 3.57 -3.17
CA GLY A 118 -5.03 4.43 -3.23
C GLY A 118 -6.25 3.75 -2.64
N ILE A 119 -6.91 4.47 -1.75
CA ILE A 119 -8.20 4.08 -1.17
C ILE A 119 -9.35 4.92 -1.69
N GLY A 120 -9.07 5.91 -2.59
CA GLY A 120 -10.06 6.89 -3.00
C GLY A 120 -10.41 7.86 -1.88
N ARG A 121 -11.44 8.65 -2.10
CA ARG A 121 -11.94 9.65 -1.13
C ARG A 121 -13.44 9.83 -1.27
N ASP A 122 -14.13 9.81 -0.17
CA ASP A 122 -15.48 10.34 -0.06
C ASP A 122 -15.39 11.81 0.42
N LYS A 123 -15.93 12.73 -0.38
CA LYS A 123 -15.90 14.18 -0.07
C LYS A 123 -16.93 14.57 1.00
N GLU A 124 -17.93 13.74 1.23
CA GLU A 124 -18.98 13.94 2.24
C GLU A 124 -18.47 13.58 3.66
N LEU A 125 -17.43 12.74 3.74
CA LEU A 125 -16.86 12.29 5.00
C LEU A 125 -15.60 13.04 5.36
N ALA A 126 -15.40 13.29 6.66
CA ALA A 126 -14.12 13.76 7.15
C ALA A 126 -13.03 12.71 6.87
N PRO A 127 -11.79 13.09 6.47
CA PRO A 127 -10.72 12.16 6.13
C PRO A 127 -10.48 11.08 7.19
N ARG A 128 -10.55 11.48 8.47
CA ARG A 128 -10.39 10.56 9.60
C ARG A 128 -11.45 9.47 9.62
N ASP A 129 -12.71 9.83 9.41
CA ASP A 129 -13.82 8.87 9.47
C ASP A 129 -13.78 7.94 8.26
N TYR A 130 -13.40 8.46 7.09
CA TYR A 130 -13.24 7.67 5.89
C TYR A 130 -12.14 6.60 6.02
N VAL A 131 -10.94 6.95 6.51
CA VAL A 131 -9.83 5.97 6.64
C VAL A 131 -10.09 4.94 7.75
N LEU A 132 -10.89 5.28 8.76
CA LEU A 132 -11.31 4.36 9.82
C LEU A 132 -12.55 3.54 9.45
N GLY A 133 -13.18 3.83 8.33
CA GLY A 133 -14.27 3.02 7.77
C GLY A 133 -13.75 1.73 7.15
N ASP A 134 -14.60 0.70 7.13
CA ASP A 134 -14.29 -0.58 6.52
C ASP A 134 -14.25 -0.49 5.00
N ILE A 135 -13.38 -1.29 4.39
CA ILE A 135 -13.34 -1.52 2.95
C ILE A 135 -14.64 -2.23 2.54
N LEU A 136 -15.35 -1.65 1.58
CA LEU A 136 -16.61 -2.20 1.10
C LEU A 136 -16.39 -3.45 0.23
N PRO A 137 -17.38 -4.35 0.11
CA PRO A 137 -17.28 -5.54 -0.76
C PRO A 137 -16.88 -5.20 -2.20
N SER A 138 -17.44 -4.14 -2.79
CA SER A 138 -17.09 -3.66 -4.14
C SER A 138 -15.67 -3.11 -4.23
N GLU A 139 -15.14 -2.53 -3.17
CA GLU A 139 -13.76 -2.03 -3.12
C GLU A 139 -12.75 -3.19 -3.00
N TRP A 140 -13.11 -4.28 -2.30
CA TRP A 140 -12.28 -5.48 -2.21
C TRP A 140 -12.01 -6.11 -3.57
N GLU A 141 -12.98 -6.14 -4.48
CA GLU A 141 -12.80 -6.66 -5.83
C GLU A 141 -11.68 -5.93 -6.58
N LEU A 142 -11.58 -4.62 -6.40
CA LEU A 142 -10.54 -3.77 -7.00
C LEU A 142 -9.21 -3.84 -6.25
N LEU A 143 -9.25 -3.93 -4.92
CA LEU A 143 -8.05 -3.92 -4.09
C LEU A 143 -7.30 -5.26 -4.07
N ASN A 144 -7.98 -6.40 -4.19
CA ASN A 144 -7.32 -7.71 -4.13
C ASN A 144 -6.17 -7.86 -5.13
N PRO A 145 -6.31 -7.52 -6.44
CA PRO A 145 -5.19 -7.58 -7.38
C PRO A 145 -4.01 -6.69 -7.00
N VAL A 146 -4.31 -5.53 -6.40
CA VAL A 146 -3.30 -4.56 -5.95
C VAL A 146 -2.58 -5.05 -4.69
N ILE A 147 -3.28 -5.72 -3.78
CA ILE A 147 -2.71 -6.36 -2.59
C ILE A 147 -1.75 -7.48 -3.02
N ASP A 148 -2.15 -8.33 -3.96
CA ASP A 148 -1.33 -9.42 -4.48
C ASP A 148 -0.08 -8.89 -5.20
N LEU A 149 -0.23 -7.83 -6.01
CA LEU A 149 0.89 -7.14 -6.64
C LEU A 149 1.84 -6.51 -5.62
N THR A 150 1.30 -5.91 -4.56
CA THR A 150 2.10 -5.38 -3.45
C THR A 150 2.93 -6.49 -2.80
N GLY A 151 2.37 -7.69 -2.66
CA GLY A 151 3.11 -8.88 -2.20
C GLY A 151 4.32 -9.21 -3.08
N LYS A 152 4.19 -9.12 -4.40
CA LYS A 152 5.32 -9.28 -5.34
C LYS A 152 6.39 -8.22 -5.16
N PHE A 153 6.00 -6.97 -4.92
CA PHE A 153 6.95 -5.89 -4.61
C PHE A 153 7.72 -6.13 -3.31
N VAL A 154 7.07 -6.68 -2.28
CA VAL A 154 7.73 -7.09 -1.04
C VAL A 154 8.78 -8.18 -1.31
N ASP A 155 8.46 -9.19 -2.12
CA ASP A 155 9.42 -10.24 -2.51
C ASP A 155 10.63 -9.68 -3.25
N LEU A 156 10.39 -8.80 -4.22
CA LEU A 156 11.47 -8.16 -4.99
C LEU A 156 12.38 -7.33 -4.08
N TYR A 157 11.79 -6.57 -3.15
CA TYR A 157 12.56 -5.78 -2.20
C TYR A 157 13.42 -6.66 -1.27
N ILE A 158 12.85 -7.76 -0.74
CA ILE A 158 13.59 -8.68 0.15
C ILE A 158 14.68 -9.42 -0.61
N LYS A 159 14.38 -9.87 -1.83
CA LYS A 159 15.32 -10.70 -2.62
C LYS A 159 16.44 -9.89 -3.25
N TYR A 160 16.13 -8.69 -3.73
CA TYR A 160 17.03 -7.82 -4.46
C TYR A 160 17.21 -6.48 -3.74
N ASP A 161 16.46 -5.44 -4.17
CA ASP A 161 16.52 -4.08 -3.66
C ASP A 161 15.30 -3.24 -4.11
N PHE A 162 15.35 -1.95 -3.80
CA PHE A 162 14.29 -1.02 -4.20
C PHE A 162 14.27 -0.71 -5.71
N ASN A 163 15.41 -0.82 -6.41
CA ASN A 163 15.46 -0.62 -7.86
C ASN A 163 14.71 -1.72 -8.60
N ALA A 164 14.79 -2.97 -8.11
CA ALA A 164 14.00 -4.07 -8.66
C ALA A 164 12.49 -3.81 -8.52
N VAL A 165 12.06 -3.25 -7.39
CA VAL A 165 10.66 -2.84 -7.17
C VAL A 165 10.26 -1.73 -8.16
N LEU A 166 11.09 -0.71 -8.34
CA LEU A 166 10.80 0.41 -9.26
C LEU A 166 10.74 -0.06 -10.72
N ASN A 167 11.58 -1.00 -11.13
CA ASN A 167 11.58 -1.58 -12.47
C ASN A 167 10.28 -2.35 -12.73
N GLU A 168 9.87 -3.25 -11.83
CA GLU A 168 8.62 -4.00 -11.94
C GLU A 168 7.40 -3.06 -11.92
N TYR A 169 7.40 -2.07 -11.03
CA TYR A 169 6.36 -1.04 -10.99
C TYR A 169 6.23 -0.28 -12.32
N SER A 170 7.35 0.03 -12.97
CA SER A 170 7.35 0.71 -14.27
C SER A 170 6.76 -0.16 -15.38
N ILE A 171 7.04 -1.46 -15.37
CA ILE A 171 6.46 -2.43 -16.31
C ILE A 171 4.95 -2.52 -16.09
N TRP A 172 4.52 -2.73 -14.86
CA TRP A 172 3.10 -2.80 -14.51
C TRP A 172 2.35 -1.53 -14.90
N LYS A 173 2.90 -0.35 -14.63
CA LYS A 173 2.27 0.93 -14.98
C LYS A 173 2.06 1.08 -16.47
N LYS A 174 3.01 0.63 -17.32
CA LYS A 174 2.88 0.65 -18.76
C LYS A 174 1.77 -0.29 -19.26
N SER A 175 1.62 -1.46 -18.63
CA SER A 175 0.55 -2.41 -18.99
C SER A 175 -0.84 -1.84 -18.69
N CYS A 176 -1.00 -1.09 -17.58
CA CYS A 176 -2.26 -0.42 -17.24
C CYS A 176 -2.62 0.72 -18.22
N SER A 177 -1.62 1.49 -18.68
CA SER A 177 -1.86 2.60 -19.63
C SER A 177 -2.11 2.14 -21.08
N GLY A 178 -1.68 0.92 -21.45
CA GLY A 178 -1.93 0.35 -22.79
C GLY A 178 -3.37 -0.15 -23.00
N THR A 179 -4.13 -0.40 -21.93
CA THR A 179 -5.52 -0.87 -21.98
C THR A 179 -6.54 0.26 -22.21
N GLU A 180 -6.20 1.51 -21.93
CA GLU A 180 -7.08 2.66 -22.15
C GLU A 180 -7.14 3.12 -23.62
N SER A 181 -6.17 2.73 -24.46
CA SER A 181 -6.07 3.19 -25.86
C SER A 181 -6.84 2.31 -26.88
N SER A 182 -7.41 1.17 -26.48
CA SER A 182 -8.11 0.24 -27.40
C SER A 182 -9.64 0.29 -27.34
N GLY A 183 -10.23 1.27 -26.64
CA GLY A 183 -11.67 1.38 -26.42
C GLY A 183 -12.43 2.35 -27.31
N ASN A 184 -11.79 3.04 -28.27
CA ASN A 184 -12.48 4.01 -29.14
C ASN A 184 -12.70 3.43 -30.54
N ILE A 185 -13.68 2.52 -30.67
CA ILE A 185 -14.28 2.19 -31.97
C ILE A 185 -15.49 3.11 -32.14
N SER A 186 -15.31 4.18 -32.88
CA SER A 186 -16.41 5.03 -33.35
C SER A 186 -17.35 4.22 -34.26
N PRO A 187 -18.66 4.30 -34.11
CA PRO A 187 -19.59 3.71 -35.09
C PRO A 187 -19.42 4.44 -36.44
N LYS A 188 -19.18 3.68 -37.48
CA LYS A 188 -19.28 4.19 -38.85
C LYS A 188 -20.73 4.55 -39.11
N GLU A 189 -21.02 5.83 -39.44
CA GLU A 189 -22.28 6.28 -40.03
C GLU A 189 -22.44 5.59 -41.39
N GLU A 190 -23.42 4.72 -41.51
CA GLU A 190 -23.93 4.26 -42.82
C GLU A 190 -24.72 5.38 -43.45
N ASN A 191 -24.15 6.02 -44.45
CA ASN A 191 -24.86 6.87 -45.38
C ASN A 191 -25.76 6.00 -46.26
N SER A 192 -27.05 5.97 -45.98
CA SER A 192 -28.04 5.47 -46.90
C SER A 192 -28.39 6.57 -47.88
N ASP A 193 -27.74 6.54 -49.02
CA ASP A 193 -28.16 7.23 -50.24
C ASP A 193 -29.48 6.61 -50.73
N LYS A 194 -30.55 7.38 -50.79
CA LYS A 194 -31.76 7.07 -51.57
C LYS A 194 -32.00 8.22 -52.51
N GLY A 195 -31.50 8.02 -53.70
CA GLY A 195 -32.01 8.75 -54.83
C GLY A 195 -33.47 8.36 -55.22
N LEU A 196 -34.22 9.33 -55.48
CA LEU A 196 -35.18 9.53 -56.59
C LEU A 196 -35.96 10.79 -56.33
#